data_c40770f3bcd6f521d3fee6df7c691e68
#
_entry.id   c40770f3bcd6f521d3fee6df7c691e68
#
_cell.length_a   1.000
_cell.length_b   1.000
_cell.length_c   1.000
_cell.angle_alpha   90.00
_cell.angle_beta   90.00
_cell.angle_gamma   90.00
#
_symmetry.space_group_name_H-M   'P 1'
#
loop_
_entity.id
_entity.type
_entity.pdbx_description
1 polymer ?
#
loop_
_entity_poly.entity_id
_entity_poly.type
_entity_poly.pdbx_seq_one_letter_code
_entity_poly.pdbx_strand_id
1 'polypeptide(L)'
;MLIHTVIFWLKKDLPDEDLTYFKDELGSLEKISTVEQMFIGRPSATAKRPVIDDSYDFCLTVALKDLAAHDVYQEDPLHLAFIENCSHMWERVKIYDSD
;
A
#
# COMPACT_ATOMS: atom_id res chain seq x y z
N MET A 1 9.68 16.22 -2.13
CA MET A 1 8.77 15.07 -2.45
C MET A 1 8.96 14.00 -1.40
N LEU A 2 7.88 13.61 -0.75
CA LEU A 2 7.90 12.51 0.20
C LEU A 2 7.42 11.23 -0.51
N ILE A 3 8.14 10.14 -0.33
CA ILE A 3 7.77 8.83 -0.89
C ILE A 3 7.34 7.94 0.27
N HIS A 4 6.08 7.55 0.24
CA HIS A 4 5.44 6.71 1.24
C HIS A 4 5.28 5.31 0.65
N THR A 5 6.05 4.35 1.16
CA THR A 5 6.05 2.98 0.67
C THR A 5 5.48 2.06 1.74
N VAL A 6 4.47 1.29 1.36
CA VAL A 6 3.81 0.35 2.28
C VAL A 6 3.88 -1.05 1.70
N ILE A 7 4.38 -1.98 2.48
CA ILE A 7 4.49 -3.39 2.10
C ILE A 7 3.47 -4.17 2.91
N PHE A 8 2.64 -4.97 2.23
CA PHE A 8 1.58 -5.77 2.86
C PHE A 8 1.84 -7.26 2.70
N TRP A 9 1.75 -7.99 3.81
CA TRP A 9 1.67 -9.44 3.82
C TRP A 9 0.26 -9.81 4.23
N LEU A 10 -0.49 -10.44 3.34
CA LEU A 10 -1.87 -10.82 3.60
C LEU A 10 -1.96 -12.20 4.22
N LYS A 11 -3.08 -12.47 4.87
CA LYS A 11 -3.36 -13.80 5.42
C LYS A 11 -3.41 -14.82 4.28
N LYS A 12 -2.90 -16.02 4.51
CA LYS A 12 -2.60 -16.98 3.45
C LYS A 12 -3.82 -17.68 2.86
N ASP A 13 -4.89 -17.73 3.60
CA ASP A 13 -6.09 -18.47 3.22
C ASP A 13 -7.23 -17.59 2.70
N LEU A 14 -6.91 -16.35 2.30
CA LEU A 14 -7.90 -15.46 1.71
C LEU A 14 -8.34 -15.98 0.35
N PRO A 15 -9.66 -16.01 0.07
CA PRO A 15 -10.15 -16.35 -1.26
C PRO A 15 -9.80 -15.27 -2.28
N ASP A 16 -9.80 -15.66 -3.57
CA ASP A 16 -9.43 -14.74 -4.65
C ASP A 16 -10.29 -13.47 -4.68
N GLU A 17 -11.56 -13.58 -4.33
CA GLU A 17 -12.46 -12.42 -4.29
C GLU A 17 -12.01 -11.40 -3.24
N ASP A 18 -11.42 -11.85 -2.13
CA ASP A 18 -10.89 -10.95 -1.10
C ASP A 18 -9.62 -10.27 -1.58
N LEU A 19 -8.78 -10.96 -2.33
CA LEU A 19 -7.58 -10.36 -2.93
C LEU A 19 -7.97 -9.26 -3.92
N THR A 20 -8.99 -9.51 -4.73
CA THR A 20 -9.51 -8.51 -5.67
C THR A 20 -10.08 -7.30 -4.92
N TYR A 21 -10.84 -7.55 -3.87
CA TYR A 21 -11.41 -6.49 -3.03
C TYR A 21 -10.30 -5.64 -2.41
N PHE A 22 -9.27 -6.29 -1.85
CA PHE A 22 -8.13 -5.58 -1.25
C PHE A 22 -7.45 -4.68 -2.29
N LYS A 23 -7.17 -5.21 -3.46
CA LYS A 23 -6.52 -4.46 -4.52
C LYS A 23 -7.36 -3.26 -4.96
N ASP A 24 -8.68 -3.44 -5.11
CA ASP A 24 -9.58 -2.36 -5.52
C ASP A 24 -9.66 -1.26 -4.46
N GLU A 25 -9.76 -1.64 -3.19
CA GLU A 25 -9.77 -0.68 -2.08
C GLU A 25 -8.45 0.08 -1.98
N LEU A 26 -7.33 -0.64 -2.15
CA LEU A 26 -6.02 -0.01 -2.17
C LEU A 26 -5.93 1.00 -3.31
N GLY A 27 -6.44 0.63 -4.49
CA GLY A 27 -6.46 1.50 -5.66
C GLY A 27 -7.28 2.78 -5.46
N SER A 28 -8.31 2.73 -4.62
CA SER A 28 -9.15 3.91 -4.36
C SER A 28 -8.39 5.06 -3.70
N LEU A 29 -7.27 4.77 -3.05
CA LEU A 29 -6.45 5.79 -2.40
C LEU A 29 -5.89 6.83 -3.39
N GLU A 30 -5.80 6.48 -4.67
CA GLU A 30 -5.34 7.41 -5.71
C GLU A 30 -6.23 8.65 -5.82
N LYS A 31 -7.48 8.55 -5.40
CA LYS A 31 -8.45 9.65 -5.43
C LYS A 31 -8.19 10.70 -4.35
N ILE A 32 -7.35 10.43 -3.38
CA ILE A 32 -7.03 11.39 -2.33
C ILE A 32 -6.29 12.58 -2.95
N SER A 33 -6.74 13.79 -2.64
CA SER A 33 -6.30 15.00 -3.33
C SER A 33 -4.81 15.30 -3.21
N THR A 34 -4.16 14.82 -2.15
CA THR A 34 -2.72 15.07 -1.92
C THR A 34 -1.81 14.08 -2.61
N VAL A 35 -2.36 13.03 -3.25
CA VAL A 35 -1.58 12.05 -3.99
C VAL A 35 -1.11 12.65 -5.30
N GLU A 36 0.21 12.76 -5.46
CA GLU A 36 0.82 13.21 -6.73
C GLU A 36 0.93 12.06 -7.73
N GLN A 37 1.42 10.92 -7.26
CA GLN A 37 1.53 9.69 -8.04
C GLN A 37 1.35 8.51 -7.11
N MET A 38 0.84 7.40 -7.65
CA MET A 38 0.64 6.19 -6.88
C MET A 38 0.87 4.96 -7.75
N PHE A 39 1.55 3.97 -7.19
CA PHE A 39 1.81 2.70 -7.86
C PHE A 39 1.50 1.56 -6.91
N ILE A 40 0.85 0.52 -7.43
CA ILE A 40 0.57 -0.70 -6.71
C ILE A 40 1.21 -1.83 -7.50
N GLY A 41 1.99 -2.66 -6.81
CA GLY A 41 2.65 -3.78 -7.45
C GLY A 41 2.65 -5.03 -6.59
N ARG A 42 3.04 -6.12 -7.21
CA ARG A 42 3.30 -7.41 -6.57
C ARG A 42 4.77 -7.75 -6.80
N PRO A 43 5.30 -8.76 -6.08
CA PRO A 43 6.70 -9.14 -6.30
C PRO A 43 7.00 -9.40 -7.77
N SER A 44 8.06 -8.78 -8.25
CA SER A 44 8.51 -8.97 -9.62
C SER A 44 9.35 -10.25 -9.73
N ALA A 45 9.37 -10.84 -10.93
CA ALA A 45 10.16 -12.04 -11.21
C ALA A 45 11.63 -11.68 -11.53
N THR A 46 12.23 -10.77 -10.76
CA THR A 46 13.66 -10.46 -10.92
C THR A 46 14.51 -11.64 -10.46
N ALA A 47 15.75 -11.69 -10.94
CA ALA A 47 16.69 -12.75 -10.57
C ALA A 47 16.89 -12.76 -9.05
N LYS A 48 16.79 -13.94 -8.45
CA LYS A 48 16.90 -14.08 -6.99
C LYS A 48 18.30 -13.74 -6.49
N ARG A 49 18.37 -12.94 -5.43
CA ARG A 49 19.60 -12.62 -4.71
C ARG A 49 19.23 -12.52 -3.22
N PRO A 50 20.18 -12.73 -2.28
CA PRO A 50 19.88 -12.68 -0.85
C PRO A 50 19.22 -11.39 -0.39
N VAL A 51 19.47 -10.26 -1.07
CA VAL A 51 18.90 -8.96 -0.71
C VAL A 51 17.47 -8.74 -1.24
N ILE A 52 16.97 -9.64 -2.10
CA ILE A 52 15.62 -9.54 -2.65
C ILE A 52 14.63 -10.17 -1.68
N ASP A 53 13.71 -9.35 -1.16
CA ASP A 53 12.60 -9.85 -0.36
C ASP A 53 11.33 -9.82 -1.21
N ASP A 54 10.91 -10.98 -1.68
CA ASP A 54 9.70 -11.16 -2.47
C ASP A 54 8.62 -11.90 -1.69
N SER A 55 8.70 -11.87 -0.36
CA SER A 55 7.77 -12.61 0.50
C SER A 55 6.42 -11.91 0.67
N TYR A 56 6.30 -10.66 0.24
CA TYR A 56 5.10 -9.85 0.42
C TYR A 56 4.06 -10.11 -0.67
N ASP A 57 2.86 -9.56 -0.47
CA ASP A 57 1.75 -9.69 -1.42
C ASP A 57 1.54 -8.43 -2.26
N PHE A 58 1.56 -7.25 -1.62
CA PHE A 58 1.37 -5.98 -2.30
C PHE A 58 2.36 -4.94 -1.81
N CYS A 59 2.82 -4.11 -2.75
CA CYS A 59 3.65 -2.95 -2.47
C CYS A 59 2.91 -1.71 -2.98
N LEU A 60 2.65 -0.77 -2.09
CA LEU A 60 2.05 0.51 -2.42
C LEU A 60 3.12 1.59 -2.34
N THR A 61 3.27 2.37 -3.41
CA THR A 61 4.16 3.54 -3.42
C THR A 61 3.34 4.77 -3.71
N VAL A 62 3.38 5.74 -2.81
CA VAL A 62 2.65 7.00 -2.95
C VAL A 62 3.65 8.15 -2.91
N ALA A 63 3.62 9.01 -3.92
CA ALA A 63 4.39 10.24 -3.95
C ALA A 63 3.52 11.39 -3.48
N LEU A 64 3.99 12.10 -2.46
CA LEU A 64 3.30 13.23 -1.83
C LEU A 64 4.24 14.43 -1.85
N LYS A 65 3.66 15.64 -1.91
CA LYS A 65 4.46 16.85 -2.02
C LYS A 65 5.44 17.02 -0.85
N ASP A 66 4.95 16.80 0.38
CA ASP A 66 5.71 17.02 1.60
C ASP A 66 5.04 16.31 2.78
N LEU A 67 5.58 16.51 3.97
CA LEU A 67 5.06 15.90 5.18
C LEU A 67 3.63 16.36 5.49
N ALA A 68 3.31 17.63 5.25
CA ALA A 68 1.97 18.14 5.48
C ALA A 68 0.95 17.43 4.57
N ALA A 69 1.30 17.19 3.32
CA ALA A 69 0.46 16.44 2.38
C ALA A 69 0.29 14.99 2.84
N HIS A 70 1.35 14.37 3.39
CA HIS A 70 1.30 13.04 3.96
C HIS A 70 0.30 12.98 5.12
N ASP A 71 0.33 13.97 6.00
CA ASP A 71 -0.55 13.98 7.18
C ASP A 71 -2.02 14.12 6.75
N VAL A 72 -2.30 14.94 5.74
CA VAL A 72 -3.64 15.04 5.15
C VAL A 72 -4.07 13.70 4.55
N TYR A 73 -3.16 13.03 3.82
CA TYR A 73 -3.42 11.72 3.21
C TYR A 73 -3.82 10.70 4.28
N GLN A 74 -3.09 10.63 5.38
CA GLN A 74 -3.34 9.67 6.45
C GLN A 74 -4.71 9.85 7.11
N GLU A 75 -5.20 11.09 7.17
CA GLU A 75 -6.48 11.42 7.81
C GLU A 75 -7.64 11.50 6.84
N ASP A 76 -7.40 11.34 5.54
CA ASP A 76 -8.46 11.41 4.54
C ASP A 76 -9.49 10.29 4.76
N PRO A 77 -10.80 10.58 4.60
CA PRO A 77 -11.84 9.55 4.77
C PRO A 77 -11.63 8.29 3.92
N LEU A 78 -11.06 8.41 2.71
CA LEU A 78 -10.76 7.25 1.88
C LEU A 78 -9.69 6.38 2.52
N HIS A 79 -8.66 6.99 3.12
CA HIS A 79 -7.61 6.24 3.81
C HIS A 79 -8.16 5.54 5.06
N LEU A 80 -8.95 6.26 5.86
CA LEU A 80 -9.56 5.67 7.05
C LEU A 80 -10.50 4.52 6.69
N ALA A 81 -11.27 4.66 5.61
CA ALA A 81 -12.16 3.59 5.13
C ALA A 81 -11.36 2.38 4.67
N PHE A 82 -10.23 2.59 3.99
CA PHE A 82 -9.36 1.48 3.58
C PHE A 82 -8.87 0.70 4.80
N ILE A 83 -8.38 1.39 5.83
CA ILE A 83 -7.92 0.73 7.06
C ILE A 83 -9.06 -0.06 7.70
N GLU A 84 -10.23 0.55 7.84
CA GLU A 84 -11.39 -0.11 8.46
C GLU A 84 -11.82 -1.36 7.68
N ASN A 85 -11.84 -1.27 6.35
CA ASN A 85 -12.35 -2.34 5.50
C ASN A 85 -11.34 -3.46 5.25
N CYS A 86 -10.04 -3.18 5.34
CA CYS A 86 -9.00 -4.10 4.86
C CYS A 86 -8.00 -4.54 5.92
N SER A 87 -7.92 -3.87 7.08
CA SER A 87 -6.87 -4.20 8.05
C SER A 87 -6.93 -5.62 8.57
N HIS A 88 -8.12 -6.23 8.60
CA HIS A 88 -8.28 -7.63 9.04
C HIS A 88 -7.69 -8.62 8.05
N MET A 89 -7.37 -8.18 6.84
CA MET A 89 -6.85 -9.06 5.77
C MET A 89 -5.33 -9.22 5.82
N TRP A 90 -4.61 -8.29 6.46
CA TRP A 90 -3.15 -8.43 6.51
C TRP A 90 -2.68 -9.02 7.82
N GLU A 91 -1.60 -9.79 7.76
CA GLU A 91 -0.93 -10.32 8.95
C GLU A 91 0.29 -9.49 9.32
N ARG A 92 0.81 -8.69 8.37
CA ARG A 92 1.97 -7.85 8.59
C ARG A 92 1.96 -6.66 7.63
N VAL A 93 2.37 -5.51 8.13
CA VAL A 93 2.54 -4.30 7.31
C VAL A 93 3.87 -3.65 7.68
N LYS A 94 4.56 -3.10 6.70
CA LYS A 94 5.79 -2.36 6.92
C LYS A 94 5.74 -1.08 6.09
N ILE A 95 6.14 0.03 6.70
CA ILE A 95 6.09 1.34 6.05
C ILE A 95 7.50 1.94 6.04
N TYR A 96 7.87 2.49 4.87
CA TYR A 96 9.10 3.25 4.71
C TYR A 96 8.71 4.62 4.15
N ASP A 97 9.00 5.67 4.92
CA ASP A 97 8.77 7.04 4.50
C ASP A 97 10.11 7.72 4.31
N SER A 98 10.32 8.33 3.13
CA SER A 98 11.56 9.02 2.82
C SER A 98 11.27 10.32 2.08
N ASP A 99 12.11 11.33 2.27
CA ASP A 99 11.98 12.59 1.54
C ASP A 99 13.35 13.23 1.28
#